data_2859a44c3ce12838e9c61a9eba7474f4
#
_entry.id   2859a44c3ce12838e9c61a9eba7474f4
#
_cell.length_a   1.000
_cell.length_b   1.000
_cell.length_c   1.000
_cell.angle_alpha   90.00
_cell.angle_beta   90.00
_cell.angle_gamma   90.00
#
_symmetry.space_group_name_H-M   'P 1'
#
loop_
_entity.id
_entity.type
_entity.pdbx_description
1 polymer ?
#
loop_
_entity_poly.entity_id
_entity_poly.type
_entity_poly.pdbx_seq_one_letter_code
_entity_poly.pdbx_strand_id
1 'polypeptide(L)'
;SLTALGLAAVLIGYSLPAIAGDGHDHGDAAPAATGTALPRFAAVSETFELVGVLDGKQVTLYLDRFADNAPVRGAQIELEIAGAKFKAEAHGDDAYEVVLKEVPKPGVLPITATVTAGTEVDLLAGELDLHEAAHTDEPAHEHSWKEFAGWAAGGLAVLAVLVFGGRRLMAVRQVRAGGAA
;
A
#
# COMPACT_ATOMS: atom_id res chain seq x y z
N SER A 1 -8.95 -62.86 -39.80
CA SER A 1 -8.99 -61.41 -39.97
C SER A 1 -9.32 -60.75 -38.64
N LEU A 2 -8.29 -60.19 -38.03
CA LEU A 2 -8.39 -59.62 -36.67
C LEU A 2 -9.00 -58.23 -36.73
N THR A 3 -10.10 -58.01 -36.02
CA THR A 3 -10.65 -56.71 -35.72
C THR A 3 -10.03 -56.19 -34.44
N ALA A 4 -9.18 -55.16 -34.56
CA ALA A 4 -8.63 -54.44 -33.40
C ALA A 4 -9.65 -53.40 -32.92
N LEU A 5 -10.17 -53.63 -31.71
CA LEU A 5 -11.06 -52.67 -31.01
C LEU A 5 -10.20 -51.67 -30.23
N GLY A 6 -10.08 -50.44 -30.73
CA GLY A 6 -9.36 -49.38 -30.07
C GLY A 6 -10.19 -48.79 -28.93
N LEU A 7 -9.73 -49.00 -27.70
CA LEU A 7 -10.29 -48.41 -26.48
C LEU A 7 -9.66 -47.02 -26.26
N ALA A 8 -10.37 -45.95 -26.62
CA ALA A 8 -9.95 -44.60 -26.30
C ALA A 8 -10.30 -44.27 -24.84
N ALA A 9 -9.32 -44.33 -23.98
CA ALA A 9 -9.45 -43.88 -22.59
C ALA A 9 -9.42 -42.34 -22.55
N VAL A 10 -10.57 -41.73 -22.30
CA VAL A 10 -10.67 -40.28 -22.01
C VAL A 10 -10.24 -40.05 -20.56
N LEU A 11 -9.01 -39.63 -20.38
CA LEU A 11 -8.52 -39.14 -19.10
C LEU A 11 -9.11 -37.73 -18.84
N ILE A 12 -10.21 -37.70 -18.11
CA ILE A 12 -10.74 -36.47 -17.55
C ILE A 12 -9.84 -36.11 -16.36
N GLY A 13 -8.88 -35.21 -16.60
CA GLY A 13 -8.06 -34.63 -15.54
C GLY A 13 -8.94 -33.81 -14.60
N TYR A 14 -9.20 -34.31 -13.41
CA TYR A 14 -9.75 -33.51 -12.31
C TYR A 14 -8.65 -32.58 -11.79
N SER A 15 -8.65 -31.34 -12.25
CA SER A 15 -7.90 -30.28 -11.60
C SER A 15 -8.61 -29.96 -10.29
N LEU A 16 -8.10 -30.48 -9.20
CA LEU A 16 -8.51 -30.02 -7.87
C LEU A 16 -7.99 -28.57 -7.70
N PRO A 17 -8.85 -27.61 -7.35
CA PRO A 17 -8.35 -26.30 -6.98
C PRO A 17 -7.44 -26.47 -5.75
N ALA A 18 -6.17 -26.11 -5.89
CA ALA A 18 -5.30 -25.93 -4.75
C ALA A 18 -5.89 -24.79 -3.92
N ILE A 19 -6.47 -25.10 -2.78
CA ILE A 19 -6.77 -24.13 -1.75
C ILE A 19 -5.41 -23.75 -1.19
N ALA A 20 -4.82 -22.64 -1.70
CA ALA A 20 -3.74 -21.98 -1.03
C ALA A 20 -4.33 -21.49 0.30
N GLY A 21 -4.02 -22.21 1.37
CA GLY A 21 -4.40 -21.79 2.70
C GLY A 21 -3.79 -20.42 2.96
N ASP A 22 -4.62 -19.44 3.25
CA ASP A 22 -4.24 -18.16 3.83
C ASP A 22 -3.65 -18.41 5.23
N GLY A 23 -2.45 -18.97 5.24
CA GLY A 23 -1.61 -19.09 6.43
C GLY A 23 -0.72 -17.86 6.56
N HIS A 24 -1.27 -16.67 6.39
CA HIS A 24 -0.66 -15.48 6.92
C HIS A 24 -1.08 -15.38 8.39
N ASP A 25 -0.34 -16.11 9.22
CA ASP A 25 -0.22 -15.79 10.63
C ASP A 25 0.44 -14.40 10.69
N HIS A 26 -0.37 -13.37 10.58
CA HIS A 26 -0.01 -12.03 10.98
C HIS A 26 0.10 -12.12 12.50
N GLY A 27 1.29 -12.53 12.97
CA GLY A 27 1.66 -12.31 14.34
C GLY A 27 1.18 -10.91 14.72
N ASP A 28 0.51 -10.79 15.86
CA ASP A 28 -0.14 -9.57 16.37
C ASP A 28 0.60 -8.33 15.87
N ALA A 29 0.09 -7.73 14.78
CA ALA A 29 0.57 -6.44 14.33
C ALA A 29 0.35 -5.52 15.53
N ALA A 30 1.43 -4.98 16.07
CA ALA A 30 1.34 -3.98 17.11
C ALA A 30 0.25 -2.99 16.69
N PRO A 31 -0.70 -2.65 17.57
CA PRO A 31 -1.82 -1.78 17.20
C PRO A 31 -1.23 -0.57 16.49
N ALA A 32 -1.66 -0.35 15.24
CA ALA A 32 -1.25 0.82 14.48
C ALA A 32 -1.53 2.03 15.37
N ALA A 33 -0.52 2.86 15.58
CA ALA A 33 -0.67 4.06 16.38
C ALA A 33 -1.85 4.85 15.83
N THR A 34 -2.95 4.91 16.58
CA THR A 34 -4.21 5.56 16.18
C THR A 34 -4.14 7.09 16.29
N GLY A 35 -2.92 7.66 16.24
CA GLY A 35 -2.66 9.10 16.20
C GLY A 35 -2.55 9.59 14.75
N THR A 36 -3.04 10.80 14.48
CA THR A 36 -2.77 11.50 13.23
C THR A 36 -1.25 11.64 13.09
N ALA A 37 -0.69 11.21 11.95
CA ALA A 37 0.74 11.34 11.71
C ALA A 37 1.15 12.81 11.76
N LEU A 38 2.21 13.12 12.51
CA LEU A 38 2.74 14.49 12.59
C LEU A 38 3.23 14.94 11.21
N PRO A 39 2.98 16.21 10.84
CA PRO A 39 3.49 16.78 9.62
C PRO A 39 5.02 16.68 9.55
N ARG A 40 5.54 16.39 8.38
CA ARG A 40 6.98 16.20 8.16
C ARG A 40 7.39 16.75 6.80
N PHE A 41 8.66 17.09 6.68
CA PHE A 41 9.30 17.44 5.42
C PHE A 41 10.60 16.65 5.26
N ALA A 42 11.03 16.51 4.02
CA ALA A 42 12.38 16.07 3.68
C ALA A 42 13.03 17.11 2.78
N ALA A 43 14.29 17.40 3.03
CA ALA A 43 15.13 18.26 2.21
C ALA A 43 16.44 17.49 1.91
N VAL A 44 16.76 17.34 0.64
CA VAL A 44 17.81 16.41 0.20
C VAL A 44 18.80 17.14 -0.69
N SER A 45 20.10 16.81 -0.54
CA SER A 45 21.19 17.18 -1.43
C SER A 45 21.96 15.93 -1.86
N GLU A 46 23.06 16.10 -2.58
CA GLU A 46 23.98 14.98 -2.90
C GLU A 46 24.76 14.48 -1.66
N THR A 47 24.85 15.30 -0.60
CA THR A 47 25.66 15.01 0.59
C THR A 47 24.81 14.60 1.79
N PHE A 48 23.66 15.26 1.99
CA PHE A 48 22.84 15.13 3.17
C PHE A 48 21.37 14.93 2.85
N GLU A 49 20.69 14.25 3.76
CA GLU A 49 19.23 14.21 3.89
C GLU A 49 18.84 14.77 5.25
N LEU A 50 17.91 15.73 5.26
CA LEU A 50 17.35 16.34 6.44
C LEU A 50 15.85 16.06 6.51
N VAL A 51 15.42 15.32 7.52
CA VAL A 51 14.01 15.12 7.82
C VAL A 51 13.60 15.94 9.01
N GLY A 52 12.53 16.73 8.87
CA GLY A 52 11.95 17.49 9.96
C GLY A 52 10.54 17.03 10.29
N VAL A 53 10.24 16.86 11.58
CA VAL A 53 8.93 16.49 12.13
C VAL A 53 8.41 17.62 12.98
N LEU A 54 7.24 18.15 12.64
CA LEU A 54 6.60 19.26 13.36
C LEU A 54 5.59 18.74 14.39
N ASP A 55 5.77 19.13 15.65
CA ASP A 55 4.81 18.95 16.74
C ASP A 55 4.48 20.30 17.38
N GLY A 56 3.33 20.87 17.02
CA GLY A 56 2.94 22.20 17.45
C GLY A 56 3.94 23.28 17.01
N LYS A 57 4.83 23.70 17.90
CA LYS A 57 5.89 24.68 17.62
C LYS A 57 7.28 24.06 17.56
N GLN A 58 7.41 22.83 17.95
CA GLN A 58 8.68 22.11 17.99
C GLN A 58 8.91 21.40 16.67
N VAL A 59 10.09 21.59 16.08
CA VAL A 59 10.53 20.87 14.90
C VAL A 59 11.73 20.02 15.31
N THR A 60 11.55 18.71 15.30
CA THR A 60 12.66 17.76 15.48
C THR A 60 13.27 17.48 14.13
N LEU A 61 14.59 17.59 14.03
CA LEU A 61 15.34 17.41 12.79
C LEU A 61 16.28 16.21 12.94
N TYR A 62 16.30 15.37 11.91
CA TYR A 62 17.22 14.26 11.74
C TYR A 62 18.07 14.54 10.52
N LEU A 63 19.38 14.55 10.68
CA LEU A 63 20.33 14.81 9.61
C LEU A 63 21.18 13.58 9.38
N ASP A 64 21.10 13.04 8.17
CA ASP A 64 21.81 11.84 7.76
C ASP A 64 22.69 12.11 6.53
N ARG A 65 23.69 11.27 6.33
CA ARG A 65 24.45 11.20 5.06
C ARG A 65 23.57 10.58 3.99
N PHE A 66 23.48 11.23 2.84
CA PHE A 66 22.67 10.71 1.73
C PHE A 66 23.17 9.34 1.22
N ALA A 67 24.47 9.08 1.27
CA ALA A 67 25.07 7.89 0.69
C ALA A 67 24.76 6.59 1.45
N ASP A 68 24.63 6.65 2.77
CA ASP A 68 24.56 5.47 3.65
C ASP A 68 23.60 5.62 4.84
N ASN A 69 22.85 6.72 4.90
CA ASN A 69 21.93 7.07 5.99
C ASN A 69 22.62 7.11 7.37
N ALA A 70 23.93 7.39 7.41
CA ALA A 70 24.64 7.53 8.67
C ALA A 70 24.28 8.85 9.35
N PRO A 71 23.88 8.84 10.64
CA PRO A 71 23.54 10.09 11.36
C PRO A 71 24.71 11.05 11.44
N VAL A 72 24.47 12.33 11.13
CA VAL A 72 25.45 13.40 11.20
C VAL A 72 25.31 14.14 12.52
N ARG A 73 26.31 13.96 13.39
CA ARG A 73 26.36 14.60 14.71
C ARG A 73 27.20 15.87 14.71
N GLY A 74 26.86 16.80 15.58
CA GLY A 74 27.64 18.01 15.79
C GLY A 74 27.63 19.00 14.62
N ALA A 75 26.68 18.85 13.68
CA ALA A 75 26.48 19.82 12.61
C ALA A 75 25.84 21.11 13.16
N GLN A 76 26.08 22.22 12.48
CA GLN A 76 25.32 23.45 12.63
C GLN A 76 24.28 23.52 11.53
N ILE A 77 23.01 23.70 11.92
CA ILE A 77 21.90 23.77 10.98
C ILE A 77 21.20 25.12 11.17
N GLU A 78 21.18 25.94 10.12
CA GLU A 78 20.29 27.09 10.01
C GLU A 78 19.07 26.69 9.18
N LEU A 79 17.92 26.65 9.81
CA LEU A 79 16.65 26.30 9.16
C LEU A 79 15.87 27.57 8.85
N GLU A 80 15.41 27.72 7.62
CA GLU A 80 14.49 28.77 7.21
C GLU A 80 13.14 28.13 6.86
N ILE A 81 12.09 28.60 7.54
CA ILE A 81 10.70 28.16 7.31
C ILE A 81 9.88 29.39 6.93
N ALA A 82 9.32 29.40 5.73
CA ALA A 82 8.53 30.52 5.21
C ALA A 82 9.21 31.90 5.39
N GLY A 83 10.52 31.96 5.20
CA GLY A 83 11.34 33.17 5.32
C GLY A 83 11.80 33.55 6.74
N ALA A 84 11.36 32.79 7.76
CA ALA A 84 11.85 32.96 9.13
C ALA A 84 13.04 32.05 9.42
N LYS A 85 14.14 32.59 9.93
CA LYS A 85 15.37 31.86 10.24
C LYS A 85 15.43 31.41 11.68
N PHE A 86 15.89 30.16 11.86
CA PHE A 86 16.07 29.50 13.14
C PHE A 86 17.41 28.77 13.15
N LYS A 87 18.10 28.83 14.28
CA LYS A 87 19.28 28.01 14.52
C LYS A 87 18.83 26.76 15.27
N ALA A 88 19.16 25.56 14.74
CA ALA A 88 18.87 24.32 15.43
C ALA A 88 19.87 24.06 16.56
N GLU A 89 19.39 23.51 17.66
CA GLU A 89 20.17 23.07 18.80
C GLU A 89 20.25 21.53 18.81
N ALA A 90 21.36 20.95 19.25
CA ALA A 90 21.47 19.50 19.37
C ALA A 90 20.47 18.99 20.42
N HIS A 91 19.74 17.93 20.08
CA HIS A 91 18.76 17.30 20.93
C HIS A 91 19.01 15.80 21.03
N GLY A 92 19.42 15.33 22.20
CA GLY A 92 19.87 13.93 22.36
C GLY A 92 21.14 13.63 21.56
N ASP A 93 21.27 12.36 21.13
CA ASP A 93 22.49 11.90 20.48
C ASP A 93 22.49 12.10 18.96
N ASP A 94 21.32 12.00 18.31
CA ASP A 94 21.21 11.92 16.85
C ASP A 94 20.19 12.89 16.24
N ALA A 95 19.66 13.84 17.03
CA ALA A 95 18.67 14.80 16.57
C ALA A 95 19.05 16.24 16.86
N TYR A 96 18.35 17.14 16.20
CA TYR A 96 18.39 18.58 16.44
C TYR A 96 16.99 19.09 16.65
N GLU A 97 16.86 20.24 17.30
CA GLU A 97 15.56 20.84 17.60
C GLU A 97 15.54 22.32 17.24
N VAL A 98 14.41 22.77 16.73
CA VAL A 98 14.07 24.16 16.52
C VAL A 98 12.73 24.44 17.17
N VAL A 99 12.62 25.54 17.94
CA VAL A 99 11.35 26.00 18.48
C VAL A 99 10.88 27.21 17.71
N LEU A 100 9.73 27.07 17.05
CA LEU A 100 9.10 28.14 16.28
C LEU A 100 8.45 29.18 17.23
N LYS A 101 8.41 30.45 16.82
CA LYS A 101 7.75 31.51 17.59
C LYS A 101 6.24 31.27 17.70
N GLU A 102 5.63 30.78 16.61
CA GLU A 102 4.19 30.54 16.49
C GLU A 102 3.95 29.20 15.81
N VAL A 103 2.77 28.61 16.05
CA VAL A 103 2.33 27.43 15.29
C VAL A 103 2.13 27.85 13.83
N PRO A 104 2.73 27.16 12.86
CA PRO A 104 2.58 27.52 11.46
C PRO A 104 1.12 27.42 11.01
N LYS A 105 0.74 28.27 10.07
CA LYS A 105 -0.59 28.23 9.47
C LYS A 105 -0.67 27.12 8.45
N PRO A 106 -1.88 26.55 8.22
CA PRO A 106 -2.10 25.60 7.14
C PRO A 106 -1.64 26.13 5.77
N GLY A 107 -1.07 25.26 4.97
CA GLY A 107 -0.55 25.57 3.63
C GLY A 107 0.79 24.91 3.37
N VAL A 108 1.35 25.12 2.19
CA VAL A 108 2.69 24.65 1.83
C VAL A 108 3.71 25.72 2.22
N LEU A 109 4.64 25.34 3.09
CA LEU A 109 5.70 26.22 3.58
C LEU A 109 7.03 25.82 2.95
N PRO A 110 7.73 26.75 2.23
CA PRO A 110 9.06 26.47 1.73
C PRO A 110 10.04 26.33 2.89
N ILE A 111 10.89 25.32 2.80
CA ILE A 111 11.95 25.01 3.76
C ILE A 111 13.29 25.15 3.06
N THR A 112 14.22 25.82 3.71
CA THR A 112 15.63 25.83 3.31
C THR A 112 16.48 25.57 4.54
N ALA A 113 17.48 24.71 4.42
CA ALA A 113 18.42 24.41 5.49
C ALA A 113 19.85 24.58 5.01
N THR A 114 20.62 25.43 5.72
CA THR A 114 22.07 25.47 5.56
C THR A 114 22.69 24.56 6.61
N VAL A 115 23.39 23.53 6.15
CA VAL A 115 24.05 22.54 7.00
C VAL A 115 25.56 22.78 6.95
N THR A 116 26.20 22.87 8.10
CA THR A 116 27.67 22.87 8.23
C THR A 116 28.10 21.71 9.10
N ALA A 117 28.76 20.72 8.50
CA ALA A 117 29.27 19.53 9.17
C ALA A 117 30.79 19.41 8.98
N GLY A 118 31.54 19.84 9.98
CA GLY A 118 33.00 19.96 9.86
C GLY A 118 33.41 20.97 8.81
N THR A 119 34.03 20.54 7.72
CA THR A 119 34.44 21.37 6.59
C THR A 119 33.42 21.40 5.44
N GLU A 120 32.40 20.59 5.51
CA GLU A 120 31.36 20.51 4.49
C GLU A 120 30.25 21.50 4.78
N VAL A 121 29.85 22.27 3.79
CA VAL A 121 28.72 23.20 3.86
C VAL A 121 27.79 22.91 2.69
N ASP A 122 26.53 22.72 2.98
CA ASP A 122 25.53 22.40 1.95
C ASP A 122 24.21 23.13 2.20
N LEU A 123 23.45 23.31 1.12
CA LEU A 123 22.13 23.95 1.13
C LEU A 123 21.08 22.96 0.67
N LEU A 124 20.16 22.65 1.54
CA LEU A 124 19.06 21.73 1.28
C LEU A 124 17.76 22.51 1.14
N ALA A 125 16.88 22.07 0.25
CA ALA A 125 15.57 22.66 0.04
C ALA A 125 14.47 21.60 0.07
N GLY A 126 13.31 21.95 0.61
CA GLY A 126 12.15 21.10 0.70
C GLY A 126 10.89 21.93 0.98
N GLU A 127 9.81 21.24 1.25
CA GLU A 127 8.51 21.84 1.53
C GLU A 127 7.85 21.11 2.70
N LEU A 128 7.22 21.85 3.59
CA LEU A 128 6.37 21.34 4.66
C LEU A 128 4.92 21.61 4.29
N ASP A 129 4.18 20.54 3.97
CA ASP A 129 2.75 20.60 3.68
C ASP A 129 1.95 20.43 4.97
N LEU A 130 1.19 21.46 5.33
CA LEU A 130 0.30 21.51 6.50
C LEU A 130 -1.17 21.48 6.11
N HIS A 131 -1.51 21.04 4.91
CA HIS A 131 -2.90 20.77 4.59
C HIS A 131 -3.38 19.56 5.40
N GLU A 132 -4.58 19.66 5.92
CA GLU A 132 -5.26 18.51 6.51
C GLU A 132 -5.35 17.45 5.40
N ALA A 133 -4.85 16.24 5.68
CA ALA A 133 -4.97 15.14 4.73
C ALA A 133 -6.45 15.06 4.33
N ALA A 134 -6.75 15.27 3.05
CA ALA A 134 -8.09 15.07 2.57
C ALA A 134 -8.50 13.67 3.01
N HIS A 135 -9.48 13.58 3.91
CA HIS A 135 -10.13 12.32 4.20
C HIS A 135 -10.75 11.88 2.87
N THR A 136 -10.01 11.10 2.10
CA THR A 136 -10.60 10.29 1.07
C THR A 136 -11.45 9.27 1.82
N ASP A 137 -12.66 9.68 2.16
CA ASP A 137 -13.77 8.75 2.30
C ASP A 137 -14.00 8.14 0.90
N GLU A 138 -13.00 7.41 0.41
CA GLU A 138 -13.27 6.40 -0.60
C GLU A 138 -14.25 5.47 0.10
N PRO A 139 -15.52 5.44 -0.36
CA PRO A 139 -16.46 4.48 0.19
C PRO A 139 -15.76 3.13 -0.04
N ALA A 140 -15.38 2.47 1.05
CA ALA A 140 -14.93 1.09 0.99
C ALA A 140 -15.95 0.41 0.07
N HIS A 141 -15.51 -0.07 -1.11
CA HIS A 141 -16.36 -0.83 -2.01
C HIS A 141 -16.71 -2.09 -1.24
N GLU A 142 -17.73 -1.98 -0.39
CA GLU A 142 -18.39 -3.14 0.20
C GLU A 142 -18.97 -3.89 -1.00
N HIS A 143 -18.20 -4.85 -1.51
CA HIS A 143 -18.73 -5.85 -2.43
C HIS A 143 -19.92 -6.49 -1.74
N SER A 144 -21.09 -5.91 -1.99
CA SER A 144 -22.32 -6.34 -1.34
C SER A 144 -22.48 -7.81 -1.72
N TRP A 145 -22.68 -8.67 -0.72
CA TRP A 145 -22.96 -10.10 -0.92
C TRP A 145 -24.05 -10.34 -1.98
N LYS A 146 -24.86 -9.32 -2.30
CA LYS A 146 -25.86 -9.32 -3.37
C LYS A 146 -25.27 -9.46 -4.76
N GLU A 147 -24.06 -8.98 -5.01
CA GLU A 147 -23.35 -9.18 -6.28
C GLU A 147 -22.94 -10.63 -6.43
N PHE A 148 -22.43 -11.24 -5.39
CA PHE A 148 -22.12 -12.68 -5.38
C PHE A 148 -23.38 -13.53 -5.49
N ALA A 149 -24.48 -13.13 -4.88
CA ALA A 149 -25.78 -13.83 -5.02
C ALA A 149 -26.28 -13.79 -6.47
N GLY A 150 -26.09 -12.70 -7.20
CA GLY A 150 -26.42 -12.58 -8.62
C GLY A 150 -25.62 -13.57 -9.50
N TRP A 151 -24.31 -13.65 -9.28
CA TRP A 151 -23.43 -14.58 -9.99
C TRP A 151 -23.73 -16.04 -9.65
N ALA A 152 -24.01 -16.35 -8.38
CA ALA A 152 -24.39 -17.70 -7.94
C ALA A 152 -25.73 -18.14 -8.53
N ALA A 153 -26.72 -17.25 -8.57
CA ALA A 153 -28.03 -17.54 -9.18
C ALA A 153 -27.91 -17.78 -10.71
N GLY A 154 -27.11 -16.97 -11.40
CA GLY A 154 -26.80 -17.13 -12.81
C GLY A 154 -26.12 -18.47 -13.12
N GLY A 155 -25.12 -18.85 -12.33
CA GLY A 155 -24.41 -20.11 -12.44
C GLY A 155 -25.33 -21.34 -12.23
N LEU A 156 -26.19 -21.29 -11.22
CA LEU A 156 -27.17 -22.33 -10.96
C LEU A 156 -28.20 -22.46 -12.09
N ALA A 157 -28.65 -21.37 -12.68
CA ALA A 157 -29.59 -21.40 -13.81
C ALA A 157 -28.96 -22.06 -15.05
N VAL A 158 -27.71 -21.74 -15.38
CA VAL A 158 -26.97 -22.35 -16.49
C VAL A 158 -26.78 -23.86 -16.24
N LEU A 159 -26.42 -24.25 -15.02
CA LEU A 159 -26.24 -25.65 -14.65
C LEU A 159 -27.56 -26.44 -14.78
N ALA A 160 -28.67 -25.86 -14.33
CA ALA A 160 -30.00 -26.47 -14.48
C ALA A 160 -30.38 -26.67 -15.96
N VAL A 161 -30.12 -25.70 -16.83
CA VAL A 161 -30.37 -25.82 -18.27
C VAL A 161 -29.52 -26.93 -18.90
N LEU A 162 -28.25 -27.03 -18.53
CA LEU A 162 -27.35 -28.09 -19.06
C LEU A 162 -27.79 -29.48 -18.59
N VAL A 163 -28.15 -29.63 -17.32
CA VAL A 163 -28.63 -30.92 -16.78
C VAL A 163 -29.97 -31.32 -17.40
N PHE A 164 -30.92 -30.38 -17.48
CA PHE A 164 -32.22 -30.68 -18.03
C PHE A 164 -32.19 -30.93 -19.54
N GLY A 165 -31.41 -30.13 -20.28
CA GLY A 165 -31.18 -30.30 -21.71
C GLY A 165 -30.46 -31.61 -22.03
N GLY A 166 -29.41 -31.95 -21.25
CA GLY A 166 -28.68 -33.19 -21.39
C GLY A 166 -29.57 -34.43 -21.16
N ARG A 167 -30.39 -34.39 -20.09
CA ARG A 167 -31.37 -35.48 -19.81
C ARG A 167 -32.40 -35.66 -20.91
N ARG A 168 -32.90 -34.54 -21.45
CA ARG A 168 -33.88 -34.57 -22.55
C ARG A 168 -33.28 -35.13 -23.86
N LEU A 169 -32.03 -34.78 -24.18
CA LEU A 169 -31.32 -35.29 -25.34
C LEU A 169 -31.05 -36.82 -25.20
N MET A 170 -30.68 -37.26 -24.00
CA MET A 170 -30.48 -38.70 -23.75
C MET A 170 -31.80 -39.48 -23.84
N ALA A 171 -32.91 -38.95 -23.34
CA ALA A 171 -34.22 -39.58 -23.43
C ALA A 171 -34.68 -39.73 -24.90
N VAL A 172 -34.47 -38.70 -25.72
CA VAL A 172 -34.80 -38.75 -27.16
C VAL A 172 -33.94 -39.78 -27.91
N ARG A 173 -32.67 -39.93 -27.54
CA ARG A 173 -31.78 -40.94 -28.14
C ARG A 173 -32.21 -42.36 -27.78
N GLN A 174 -32.65 -42.62 -26.54
CA GLN A 174 -33.12 -43.95 -26.13
C GLN A 174 -34.41 -44.39 -26.88
N VAL A 175 -35.33 -43.43 -27.10
CA VAL A 175 -36.56 -43.74 -27.86
C VAL A 175 -36.26 -44.06 -29.33
N ARG A 176 -35.23 -43.45 -29.93
CA ARG A 176 -34.82 -43.76 -31.31
C ARG A 176 -34.09 -45.11 -31.45
N ALA A 177 -33.38 -45.57 -30.43
CA ALA A 177 -32.66 -46.83 -30.42
C ALA A 177 -33.57 -48.07 -30.18
N GLY A 178 -34.70 -47.83 -29.49
CA GLY A 178 -35.68 -48.90 -29.19
C GLY A 178 -36.76 -49.20 -30.28
N GLY A 179 -36.79 -48.38 -31.36
CA GLY A 179 -37.79 -48.51 -32.42
C GLY A 179 -37.34 -49.29 -33.70
N ALA A 180 -36.19 -49.93 -33.65
CA ALA A 180 -35.64 -50.73 -34.77
C ALA A 180 -35.51 -52.22 -34.40
N ALA A 181 -36.61 -52.87 -33.99
CA ALA A 181 -36.72 -54.28 -33.82
C ALA A 181 -38.04 -54.75 -34.46
#